data_13256055ac86cd10768027cb5744e8f2
#
_entry.id   13256055ac86cd10768027cb5744e8f2
#
_cell.length_a   1.000
_cell.length_b   1.000
_cell.length_c   1.000
_cell.angle_alpha   90.00
_cell.angle_beta   90.00
_cell.angle_gamma   90.00
#
_symmetry.space_group_name_H-M   'P 1'
#
loop_
_entity.id
_entity.type
_entity.pdbx_description
1 polymer ?
#
loop_
_entity_poly.entity_id
_entity_poly.type
_entity_poly.pdbx_seq_one_letter_code
_entity_poly.pdbx_strand_id
1 'polypeptide(L)'
;MYEIRYLPLARKDLTDITTYIADHLKAPKAAMDLLNALDESISRLEQFPYSCKVYQPIRELENEYRLLPVKNYTVFYLVKEKVVEIHRVLYAKRDLKKRL
;
A
#
# COMPACT_ATOMS: atom_id res chain seq x y z
N MET A 1 18.07 -2.52 9.57
CA MET A 1 17.02 -1.84 8.83
C MET A 1 16.38 -2.79 7.82
N TYR A 2 15.05 -2.74 7.66
CA TYR A 2 14.35 -3.64 6.75
C TYR A 2 14.40 -3.11 5.32
N GLU A 3 14.46 -4.02 4.36
CA GLU A 3 14.39 -3.65 2.95
C GLU A 3 12.94 -3.53 2.52
N ILE A 4 12.61 -2.50 1.74
CA ILE A 4 11.27 -2.34 1.17
C ILE A 4 11.28 -2.91 -0.24
N ARG A 5 10.36 -3.82 -0.52
CA ARG A 5 10.23 -4.44 -1.84
C ARG A 5 8.79 -4.31 -2.34
N TYR A 6 8.62 -3.69 -3.50
CA TYR A 6 7.30 -3.56 -4.14
C TYR A 6 7.09 -4.74 -5.08
N LEU A 7 6.01 -5.48 -4.86
CA LEU A 7 5.66 -6.56 -5.76
C LEU A 7 5.01 -6.00 -7.03
N PRO A 8 5.00 -6.76 -8.14
CA PRO A 8 4.48 -6.26 -9.42
C PRO A 8 3.06 -5.71 -9.37
N LEU A 9 2.15 -6.35 -8.63
CA LEU A 9 0.78 -5.86 -8.50
C LEU A 9 0.73 -4.51 -7.78
N ALA A 10 1.57 -4.31 -6.77
CA ALA A 10 1.63 -3.02 -6.07
C ALA A 10 2.13 -1.92 -7.01
N ARG A 11 3.13 -2.23 -7.83
CA ARG A 11 3.64 -1.27 -8.82
C ARG A 11 2.56 -0.91 -9.82
N LYS A 12 1.79 -1.91 -10.27
CA LYS A 12 0.68 -1.67 -11.20
C LYS A 12 -0.39 -0.81 -10.53
N ASP A 13 -0.72 -1.09 -9.26
CA ASP A 13 -1.68 -0.27 -8.51
C ASP A 13 -1.24 1.19 -8.49
N LEU A 14 0.03 1.46 -8.18
CA LEU A 14 0.55 2.82 -8.13
C LEU A 14 0.44 3.52 -9.47
N THR A 15 0.81 2.84 -10.56
CA THR A 15 0.70 3.41 -11.90
C THR A 15 -0.75 3.73 -12.24
N ASP A 16 -1.67 2.79 -11.97
CA ASP A 16 -3.09 2.97 -12.27
C ASP A 16 -3.68 4.13 -11.47
N ILE A 17 -3.36 4.21 -10.18
CA ILE A 17 -3.87 5.26 -9.29
C ILE A 17 -3.37 6.63 -9.75
N THR A 18 -2.08 6.77 -9.98
CA THR A 18 -1.51 8.07 -10.35
C THR A 18 -1.95 8.52 -11.73
N THR A 19 -2.07 7.60 -12.68
CA THR A 19 -2.59 7.91 -14.01
C THR A 19 -4.04 8.37 -13.92
N TYR A 20 -4.86 7.70 -13.12
CA TYR A 20 -6.25 8.08 -12.94
C TYR A 20 -6.37 9.51 -12.37
N ILE A 21 -5.61 9.81 -11.33
CA ILE A 21 -5.68 11.13 -10.67
C ILE A 21 -5.14 12.22 -11.61
N ALA A 22 -4.00 11.98 -12.23
CA ALA A 22 -3.37 12.99 -13.09
C ALA A 22 -4.17 13.25 -14.36
N ASP A 23 -4.63 12.18 -15.03
CA ASP A 23 -5.23 12.29 -16.34
C ASP A 23 -6.75 12.37 -16.32
N HIS A 24 -7.43 11.47 -15.60
CA HIS A 24 -8.90 11.47 -15.55
C HIS A 24 -9.44 12.59 -14.67
N LEU A 25 -8.84 12.81 -13.51
CA LEU A 25 -9.26 13.88 -12.60
C LEU A 25 -8.58 15.20 -12.90
N LYS A 26 -7.66 15.23 -13.87
CA LYS A 26 -6.94 16.44 -14.26
C LYS A 26 -6.22 17.09 -13.09
N ALA A 27 -5.63 16.27 -12.22
CA ALA A 27 -5.02 16.74 -10.98
C ALA A 27 -3.59 16.20 -10.80
N PRO A 28 -2.64 16.59 -11.68
CA PRO A 28 -1.26 16.07 -11.60
C PRO A 28 -0.57 16.40 -10.27
N LYS A 29 -0.86 17.56 -9.68
CA LYS A 29 -0.30 17.90 -8.38
C LYS A 29 -0.81 16.97 -7.29
N ALA A 30 -2.11 16.63 -7.32
CA ALA A 30 -2.68 15.70 -6.34
C ALA A 30 -2.08 14.31 -6.48
N ALA A 31 -1.79 13.87 -7.72
CA ALA A 31 -1.13 12.60 -7.97
C ALA A 31 0.26 12.58 -7.34
N MET A 32 1.02 13.66 -7.52
CA MET A 32 2.37 13.78 -6.95
C MET A 32 2.32 13.84 -5.42
N ASP A 33 1.37 14.58 -4.87
CA ASP A 33 1.20 14.68 -3.41
C ASP A 33 0.90 13.31 -2.81
N LEU A 34 0.08 12.50 -3.48
CA LEU A 34 -0.21 11.14 -3.04
C LEU A 34 1.03 10.25 -3.09
N LEU A 35 1.80 10.32 -4.19
CA LEU A 35 3.03 9.56 -4.30
C LEU A 35 4.02 9.90 -3.19
N ASN A 36 4.16 11.19 -2.89
CA ASN A 36 5.05 11.64 -1.82
C ASN A 36 4.57 11.13 -0.47
N ALA A 37 3.27 11.18 -0.22
CA ALA A 37 2.69 10.69 1.04
C ALA A 37 2.90 9.19 1.20
N LEU A 38 2.71 8.42 0.11
CA LEU A 38 2.94 6.99 0.11
C LEU A 38 4.41 6.65 0.37
N ASP A 39 5.31 7.33 -0.33
CA ASP A 39 6.74 7.10 -0.18
C ASP A 39 7.19 7.39 1.25
N GLU A 40 6.77 8.50 1.81
CA GLU A 40 7.12 8.88 3.18
C GLU A 40 6.59 7.86 4.20
N SER A 41 5.34 7.45 4.06
CA SER A 41 4.73 6.51 4.99
C SER A 41 5.34 5.12 4.89
N ILE A 42 5.57 4.65 3.67
CA ILE A 42 6.15 3.33 3.44
C ILE A 42 7.61 3.30 3.91
N SER A 43 8.36 4.38 3.71
CA SER A 43 9.75 4.45 4.14
C SER A 43 9.92 4.25 5.64
N ARG A 44 8.93 4.65 6.45
CA ARG A 44 9.00 4.43 7.90
C ARG A 44 9.00 2.95 8.26
N LEU A 45 8.48 2.10 7.38
CA LEU A 45 8.46 0.66 7.62
C LEU A 45 9.86 0.05 7.62
N GLU A 46 10.87 0.76 7.11
CA GLU A 46 12.26 0.31 7.18
C GLU A 46 12.72 0.17 8.63
N GLN A 47 12.20 1.01 9.52
CA GLN A 47 12.54 1.00 10.94
C GLN A 47 11.43 0.37 11.80
N PHE A 48 10.19 0.54 11.42
CA PHE A 48 9.04 0.13 12.23
C PHE A 48 8.05 -0.73 11.43
N PRO A 49 8.50 -1.90 10.94
CA PRO A 49 7.64 -2.72 10.06
C PRO A 49 6.42 -3.30 10.75
N TYR A 50 6.43 -3.41 12.08
CA TYR A 50 5.31 -3.99 12.83
C TYR A 50 4.43 -2.95 13.50
N SER A 51 4.57 -1.67 13.12
CA SER A 51 3.81 -0.59 13.74
C SER A 51 2.34 -0.53 13.30
N CYS A 52 2.00 -1.16 12.17
CA CYS A 52 0.66 -1.09 11.61
C CYS A 52 -0.21 -2.27 12.05
N LYS A 53 -1.52 -2.05 12.00
CA LYS A 53 -2.51 -3.04 12.41
C LYS A 53 -2.52 -4.24 11.47
N VAL A 54 -2.67 -5.43 12.06
CA VAL A 54 -2.82 -6.67 11.31
C VAL A 54 -4.21 -6.71 10.67
N TYR A 55 -4.29 -7.10 9.40
CA TYR A 55 -5.55 -7.28 8.69
C TYR A 55 -6.26 -8.54 9.20
N GLN A 56 -7.54 -8.39 9.56
CA GLN A 56 -8.35 -9.49 10.10
C GLN A 56 -9.44 -9.84 9.07
N PRO A 57 -9.14 -10.70 8.08
CA PRO A 57 -10.13 -11.09 7.09
C PRO A 57 -11.15 -12.07 7.67
N ILE A 58 -12.31 -12.18 7.01
CA ILE A 58 -13.31 -13.19 7.39
C ILE A 58 -12.75 -14.58 7.15
N ARG A 59 -12.01 -14.75 6.06
CA ARG A 59 -11.36 -15.99 5.68
C ARG A 59 -9.89 -15.93 6.08
N GLU A 60 -9.37 -17.04 6.58
CA GLU A 60 -7.95 -17.12 6.90
C GLU A 60 -7.10 -17.01 5.64
N LEU A 61 -6.03 -16.25 5.72
CA LEU A 61 -5.06 -16.08 4.63
C LEU A 61 -3.76 -16.80 5.00
N GLU A 62 -3.00 -17.20 3.99
CA GLU A 62 -1.70 -17.86 4.21
C GLU A 62 -0.72 -16.98 4.97
N ASN A 63 -0.75 -15.68 4.70
CA ASN A 63 0.19 -14.73 5.27
C ASN A 63 -0.50 -13.70 6.14
N GLU A 64 0.24 -13.19 7.11
CA GLU A 64 -0.26 -12.12 7.97
C GLU A 64 -0.01 -10.77 7.30
N TYR A 65 -1.06 -10.18 6.79
CA TYR A 65 -0.98 -8.86 6.17
C TYR A 65 -1.19 -7.76 7.20
N ARG A 66 -0.53 -6.63 6.96
CA ARG A 66 -0.71 -5.43 7.76
C ARG A 66 -1.24 -4.31 6.88
N LEU A 67 -1.94 -3.37 7.48
CA LEU A 67 -2.62 -2.28 6.79
C LEU A 67 -1.96 -0.95 7.15
N LEU A 68 -1.47 -0.24 6.14
CA LEU A 68 -0.94 1.10 6.32
C LEU A 68 -1.86 2.09 5.61
N PRO A 69 -2.69 2.85 6.36
CA PRO A 69 -3.53 3.86 5.73
C PRO A 69 -2.70 5.07 5.30
N VAL A 70 -2.92 5.53 4.06
CA VAL A 70 -2.28 6.73 3.55
C VAL A 70 -3.32 7.50 2.75
N LYS A 71 -3.79 8.63 3.26
CA LYS A 71 -4.88 9.40 2.66
C LYS A 71 -6.10 8.49 2.45
N ASN A 72 -6.62 8.41 1.23
CA ASN A 72 -7.80 7.58 0.93
C ASN A 72 -7.45 6.17 0.46
N TYR A 73 -6.21 5.76 0.67
CA TYR A 73 -5.71 4.47 0.21
C TYR A 73 -5.20 3.64 1.37
N THR A 74 -5.13 2.35 1.17
CA THR A 74 -4.55 1.42 2.14
C THR A 74 -3.47 0.61 1.45
N VAL A 75 -2.30 0.59 2.06
CA VAL A 75 -1.18 -0.23 1.61
C VAL A 75 -1.24 -1.55 2.36
N PHE A 76 -1.28 -2.66 1.62
CA PHE A 76 -1.24 -4.00 2.19
C PHE A 76 0.18 -4.52 2.07
N TYR A 77 0.77 -4.88 3.20
CA TYR A 77 2.13 -5.38 3.20
C TYR A 77 2.28 -6.52 4.20
N LEU A 78 3.36 -7.28 4.04
CA LEU A 78 3.74 -8.26 5.04
C LEU A 78 5.25 -8.19 5.25
N VAL A 79 5.68 -8.77 6.37
CA VAL A 79 7.10 -8.78 6.75
C VAL A 79 7.59 -10.22 6.69
N LYS A 80 8.62 -10.45 5.89
CA LYS A 80 9.29 -11.75 5.81
C LYS A 80 10.77 -11.54 6.06
N GLU A 81 11.26 -12.10 7.16
CA GLU A 81 12.66 -11.96 7.55
C GLU A 81 13.02 -10.47 7.66
N LYS A 82 13.92 -9.96 6.83
CA LYS A 82 14.33 -8.56 6.84
C LYS A 82 13.74 -7.76 5.70
N VAL A 83 12.66 -8.27 5.09
CA VAL A 83 12.02 -7.62 3.94
C VAL A 83 10.58 -7.25 4.26
N VAL A 84 10.20 -6.03 3.91
CA VAL A 84 8.81 -5.58 3.91
C VAL A 84 8.34 -5.66 2.48
N GLU A 85 7.39 -6.57 2.22
CA GLU A 85 6.85 -6.75 0.87
C GLU A 85 5.55 -5.98 0.72
N ILE A 86 5.54 -5.00 -0.18
CA ILE A 86 4.33 -4.22 -0.47
C ILE A 86 3.54 -4.99 -1.54
N HIS A 87 2.39 -5.52 -1.15
CA HIS A 87 1.58 -6.38 -2.00
C HIS A 87 0.56 -5.62 -2.83
N ARG A 88 -0.19 -4.71 -2.21
CA ARG A 88 -1.24 -3.97 -2.89
C ARG A 88 -1.33 -2.54 -2.34
N VAL A 89 -1.80 -1.63 -3.20
CA VAL A 89 -2.22 -0.29 -2.78
C VAL A 89 -3.63 -0.11 -3.31
N LEU A 90 -4.61 -0.07 -2.42
CA LEU A 90 -6.02 -0.09 -2.80
C LEU A 90 -6.77 1.10 -2.21
N TYR A 91 -7.79 1.56 -2.94
CA TYR A 91 -8.66 2.61 -2.45
C TYR A 91 -9.45 2.09 -1.25
N ALA A 92 -9.37 2.82 -0.12
CA ALA A 92 -9.89 2.34 1.16
C ALA A 92 -11.40 2.10 1.20
N LYS A 93 -12.16 2.74 0.32
CA LYS A 93 -13.61 2.62 0.28
C LYS A 93 -14.09 1.42 -0.54
N ARG A 94 -13.17 0.67 -1.19
CA ARG A 94 -13.54 -0.51 -1.94
C ARG A 94 -13.68 -1.70 -1.02
N ASP A 95 -14.40 -2.73 -1.48
CA ASP A 95 -14.52 -3.98 -0.74
C ASP A 95 -13.18 -4.72 -0.80
N LEU A 96 -12.42 -4.60 0.28
CA LEU A 96 -11.08 -5.17 0.36
C LEU A 96 -11.08 -6.69 0.32
N LYS A 97 -12.16 -7.32 0.75
CA LYS A 97 -12.27 -8.79 0.78
C LYS A 97 -12.17 -9.40 -0.60
N LYS A 98 -12.63 -8.68 -1.62
CA LYS A 98 -12.58 -9.15 -3.01
C LYS A 98 -11.24 -8.90 -3.68
N ARG A 99 -10.36 -8.09 -3.07
CA ARG A 99 -9.10 -7.69 -3.67
C ARG A 99 -7.91 -8.54 -3.22
N LEU A 100 -8.04 -9.13 -2.08
CA LEU A 100 -7.04 -10.05 -1.55
C LEU A 100 -7.49 -11.49 -1.67
#